data_124604655115b908451ba9a1b6b8f163
#
_entry.id   124604655115b908451ba9a1b6b8f163
#
_cell.length_a   1.000
_cell.length_b   1.000
_cell.length_c   1.000
_cell.angle_alpha   90.00
_cell.angle_beta   90.00
_cell.angle_gamma   90.00
#
_symmetry.space_group_name_H-M   'P 1'
#
loop_
_entity.id
_entity.type
_entity.pdbx_description
1 polymer ?
#
loop_
_entity_poly.entity_id
_entity_poly.type
_entity_poly.pdbx_seq_one_letter_code
_entity_poly.pdbx_strand_id
1 'polypeptide(L)'
;MHETAADLRRVQELLDRSYASAGAHLLRIHTPDRRATAEEVADHLTGMCLLVVATVTADSRPIGGPVDGIFYRGAFHFGSSPDSLRFRHIRSRPQVTATHVPAEEFAVTVHGRAVPIDVRAAENAGFRQTLLDIYVPRYGSEWEQFLDSGPVHVRIEADRMFAFAMPQPSTG
;
A
#
# COMPACT_ATOMS: atom_id res chain seq x y z
N MET A 1 -0.30 2.78 -14.12
CA MET A 1 -0.22 1.37 -13.66
C MET A 1 1.23 0.90 -13.79
N HIS A 2 1.80 0.31 -12.73
CA HIS A 2 3.18 -0.20 -12.68
C HIS A 2 3.23 -1.73 -12.64
N GLU A 3 2.08 -2.36 -12.60
CA GLU A 3 1.89 -3.80 -12.45
C GLU A 3 2.03 -4.51 -13.80
N THR A 4 2.76 -5.63 -13.79
CA THR A 4 2.77 -6.60 -14.89
C THR A 4 1.60 -7.57 -14.74
N ALA A 5 1.29 -8.31 -15.79
CA ALA A 5 0.30 -9.39 -15.72
C ALA A 5 0.61 -10.44 -14.62
N ALA A 6 1.90 -10.66 -14.31
CA ALA A 6 2.30 -11.54 -13.21
C ALA A 6 2.03 -10.89 -11.84
N ASP A 7 2.21 -9.58 -11.70
CA ASP A 7 1.88 -8.85 -10.48
C ASP A 7 0.37 -8.89 -10.22
N LEU A 8 -0.45 -8.61 -11.25
CA LEU A 8 -1.91 -8.65 -11.15
C LEU A 8 -2.42 -10.05 -10.76
N ARG A 9 -1.88 -11.11 -11.34
CA ARG A 9 -2.23 -12.48 -10.91
C ARG A 9 -1.92 -12.72 -9.44
N ARG A 10 -0.74 -12.30 -8.95
CA ARG A 10 -0.39 -12.43 -7.51
C ARG A 10 -1.31 -11.64 -6.59
N VAL A 11 -1.70 -10.44 -7.00
CA VAL A 11 -2.67 -9.61 -6.25
C VAL A 11 -4.03 -10.30 -6.22
N GLN A 12 -4.52 -10.83 -7.36
CA GLN A 12 -5.80 -11.54 -7.40
C GLN A 12 -5.79 -12.79 -6.53
N GLU A 13 -4.73 -13.59 -6.59
CA GLU A 13 -4.58 -14.76 -5.72
C GLU A 13 -4.55 -14.38 -4.23
N LEU A 14 -3.96 -13.23 -3.88
CA LEU A 14 -3.95 -12.74 -2.51
C LEU A 14 -5.35 -12.31 -2.07
N LEU A 15 -6.09 -11.58 -2.91
CA LEU A 15 -7.48 -11.21 -2.65
C LEU A 15 -8.35 -12.45 -2.45
N ASP A 16 -8.27 -13.42 -3.35
CA ASP A 16 -9.06 -14.65 -3.31
C ASP A 16 -8.81 -15.45 -2.02
N ARG A 17 -7.53 -15.65 -1.65
CA ARG A 17 -7.16 -16.33 -0.40
C ARG A 17 -7.64 -15.56 0.83
N SER A 18 -7.59 -14.24 0.78
CA SER A 18 -8.02 -13.40 1.89
C SER A 18 -9.53 -13.51 2.10
N TYR A 19 -10.31 -13.46 1.03
CA TYR A 19 -11.76 -13.63 1.11
C TYR A 19 -12.16 -15.07 1.47
N ALA A 20 -11.44 -16.09 0.99
CA ALA A 20 -11.71 -17.49 1.35
C ALA A 20 -11.57 -17.76 2.86
N SER A 21 -10.72 -16.99 3.55
CA SER A 21 -10.48 -17.09 5.00
C SER A 21 -11.17 -16.00 5.82
N ALA A 22 -11.98 -15.15 5.21
CA ALA A 22 -12.64 -14.02 5.86
C ALA A 22 -13.81 -14.46 6.75
N GLY A 23 -14.03 -13.69 7.83
CA GLY A 23 -15.18 -13.92 8.71
C GLY A 23 -16.51 -13.57 8.06
N ALA A 24 -17.58 -14.24 8.47
CA ALA A 24 -18.91 -14.09 7.91
C ALA A 24 -19.44 -12.64 7.91
N HIS A 25 -19.04 -11.82 8.89
CA HIS A 25 -19.44 -10.41 8.94
C HIS A 25 -18.84 -9.64 7.76
N LEU A 26 -17.52 -9.78 7.51
CA LEU A 26 -16.87 -9.10 6.38
C LEU A 26 -17.47 -9.54 5.04
N LEU A 27 -17.75 -10.83 4.87
CA LEU A 27 -18.34 -11.37 3.65
C LEU A 27 -19.75 -10.85 3.37
N ARG A 28 -20.51 -10.43 4.39
CA ARG A 28 -21.81 -9.78 4.22
C ARG A 28 -21.70 -8.33 3.72
N ILE A 29 -20.59 -7.66 4.01
CA ILE A 29 -20.32 -6.28 3.56
C ILE A 29 -19.63 -6.30 2.19
N HIS A 30 -18.60 -7.11 2.05
CA HIS A 30 -17.87 -7.34 0.81
C HIS A 30 -18.52 -8.50 0.03
N THR A 31 -19.73 -8.28 -0.46
CA THR A 31 -20.39 -9.21 -1.37
C THR A 31 -19.60 -9.34 -2.68
N PRO A 32 -19.75 -10.43 -3.45
CA PRO A 32 -18.95 -10.63 -4.67
C PRO A 32 -18.96 -9.44 -5.64
N ASP A 33 -20.10 -8.75 -5.76
CA ASP A 33 -20.29 -7.55 -6.58
C ASP A 33 -19.65 -6.28 -6.01
N ARG A 34 -19.14 -6.34 -4.79
CA ARG A 34 -18.43 -5.23 -4.10
C ARG A 34 -16.95 -5.52 -3.85
N ARG A 35 -16.42 -6.57 -4.44
CA ARG A 35 -14.99 -6.90 -4.35
C ARG A 35 -14.29 -6.38 -5.59
N ALA A 36 -13.32 -5.50 -5.41
CA ALA A 36 -12.49 -5.06 -6.51
C ALA A 36 -11.56 -6.20 -6.98
N THR A 37 -11.40 -6.33 -8.28
CA THR A 37 -10.40 -7.18 -8.91
C THR A 37 -9.00 -6.57 -8.77
N ALA A 38 -7.96 -7.35 -9.08
CA ALA A 38 -6.58 -6.86 -9.07
C ALA A 38 -6.35 -5.71 -10.06
N GLU A 39 -7.00 -5.76 -11.21
CA GLU A 39 -6.99 -4.70 -12.23
C GLU A 39 -7.62 -3.43 -11.69
N GLU A 40 -8.83 -3.52 -11.11
CA GLU A 40 -9.51 -2.36 -10.53
C GLU A 40 -8.69 -1.75 -9.38
N VAL A 41 -8.07 -2.58 -8.54
CA VAL A 41 -7.15 -2.11 -7.49
C VAL A 41 -6.00 -1.33 -8.08
N ALA A 42 -5.33 -1.87 -9.11
CA ALA A 42 -4.18 -1.21 -9.74
C ALA A 42 -4.57 0.09 -10.44
N ASP A 43 -5.76 0.14 -11.05
CA ASP A 43 -6.28 1.34 -11.72
C ASP A 43 -6.63 2.46 -10.72
N HIS A 44 -7.20 2.12 -9.57
CA HIS A 44 -7.52 3.08 -8.51
C HIS A 44 -6.28 3.57 -7.74
N LEU A 45 -5.24 2.74 -7.63
CA LEU A 45 -4.05 3.04 -6.84
C LEU A 45 -2.91 3.63 -7.69
N THR A 46 -3.24 4.52 -8.61
CA THR A 46 -2.26 5.22 -9.44
C THR A 46 -1.68 6.44 -8.72
N GLY A 47 -0.38 6.68 -8.88
CA GLY A 47 0.28 7.82 -8.27
C GLY A 47 0.43 7.70 -6.76
N MET A 48 0.39 8.83 -6.07
CA MET A 48 0.50 8.89 -4.60
C MET A 48 -0.85 8.57 -3.97
N CYS A 49 -0.85 7.55 -3.11
CA CYS A 49 -2.00 7.13 -2.30
C CYS A 49 -1.77 7.55 -0.84
N LEU A 50 -2.70 8.27 -0.25
CA LEU A 50 -2.64 8.55 1.18
C LEU A 50 -3.03 7.29 1.95
N LEU A 51 -2.08 6.72 2.70
CA LEU A 51 -2.29 5.52 3.51
C LEU A 51 -2.46 5.89 4.97
N VAL A 52 -3.37 5.23 5.67
CA VAL A 52 -3.34 5.13 7.13
C VAL A 52 -2.57 3.86 7.48
N VAL A 53 -1.36 4.02 8.03
CA VAL A 53 -0.53 2.89 8.45
C VAL A 53 -0.57 2.73 9.96
N ALA A 54 -1.00 1.56 10.41
CA ALA A 54 -0.98 1.16 11.81
C ALA A 54 0.28 0.33 12.12
N THR A 55 0.94 0.68 13.21
CA THR A 55 2.09 -0.04 13.81
C THR A 55 1.80 -0.32 15.28
N VAL A 56 2.61 -1.16 15.92
CA VAL A 56 2.37 -1.59 17.30
C VAL A 56 3.52 -1.17 18.21
N THR A 57 3.19 -0.56 19.34
CA THR A 57 4.13 -0.20 20.42
C THR A 57 4.65 -1.43 21.17
N ALA A 58 5.68 -1.25 22.00
CA ALA A 58 6.23 -2.33 22.82
C ALA A 58 5.21 -2.93 23.81
N ASP A 59 4.26 -2.11 24.25
CA ASP A 59 3.17 -2.49 25.14
C ASP A 59 1.88 -2.87 24.39
N SER A 60 2.04 -3.26 23.09
CA SER A 60 0.97 -3.79 22.23
C SER A 60 -0.15 -2.81 21.88
N ARG A 61 0.05 -1.49 22.04
CA ARG A 61 -0.93 -0.51 21.59
C ARG A 61 -0.79 -0.25 20.09
N PRO A 62 -1.90 -0.28 19.33
CA PRO A 62 -1.86 0.13 17.92
C PRO A 62 -1.75 1.65 17.82
N ILE A 63 -0.87 2.13 16.94
CA ILE A 63 -0.73 3.54 16.59
C ILE A 63 -0.92 3.67 15.09
N GLY A 64 -1.96 4.37 14.67
CA GLY A 64 -2.28 4.68 13.27
C GLY A 64 -1.96 6.12 12.92
N GLY A 65 -1.54 6.35 11.68
CA GLY A 65 -1.34 7.70 11.17
C GLY A 65 -1.14 7.73 9.66
N PRO A 66 -1.42 8.88 9.02
CA PRO A 66 -1.29 9.02 7.59
C PRO A 66 0.17 9.00 7.14
N VAL A 67 0.39 8.55 5.92
CA VAL A 67 1.66 8.62 5.21
C VAL A 67 1.40 8.54 3.71
N ASP A 68 2.22 9.22 2.93
CA ASP A 68 2.23 9.06 1.49
C ASP A 68 2.72 7.65 1.15
N GLY A 69 1.97 6.97 0.30
CA GLY A 69 2.32 5.65 -0.18
C GLY A 69 2.15 5.53 -1.68
N ILE A 70 2.72 4.49 -2.23
CA ILE A 70 2.64 4.15 -3.65
C ILE A 70 2.32 2.67 -3.76
N PHE A 71 1.38 2.33 -4.61
CA PHE A 71 1.16 0.96 -5.03
C PHE A 71 2.06 0.67 -6.23
N TYR A 72 2.99 -0.26 -6.05
CA TYR A 72 3.98 -0.58 -7.07
C TYR A 72 4.24 -2.08 -7.09
N ARG A 73 4.12 -2.69 -8.27
CA ARG A 73 4.34 -4.12 -8.48
C ARG A 73 3.51 -5.01 -7.55
N GLY A 74 2.27 -4.56 -7.28
CA GLY A 74 1.30 -5.29 -6.47
C GLY A 74 1.46 -5.16 -4.96
N ALA A 75 2.23 -4.18 -4.48
CA ALA A 75 2.42 -3.94 -3.06
C ALA A 75 2.40 -2.45 -2.71
N PHE A 76 1.92 -2.11 -1.53
CA PHE A 76 2.10 -0.77 -0.98
C PHE A 76 3.53 -0.55 -0.52
N HIS A 77 4.06 0.61 -0.88
CA HIS A 77 5.35 1.14 -0.44
C HIS A 77 5.12 2.48 0.25
N PHE A 78 5.88 2.76 1.29
CA PHE A 78 5.88 4.09 1.91
C PHE A 78 7.26 4.41 2.49
N GLY A 79 7.54 5.70 2.66
CA GLY A 79 8.78 6.19 3.22
C GLY A 79 8.54 7.17 4.35
N SER A 80 9.53 7.35 5.22
CA SER A 80 9.55 8.38 6.25
C SER A 80 10.98 8.57 6.80
N SER A 81 11.14 9.54 7.71
CA SER A 81 12.38 9.68 8.47
C SER A 81 12.72 8.39 9.23
N PRO A 82 13.99 7.96 9.24
CA PRO A 82 14.45 6.78 10.00
C PRO A 82 14.17 6.91 11.51
N ASP A 83 14.08 8.13 12.04
CA ASP A 83 13.83 8.41 13.45
C ASP A 83 12.34 8.54 13.79
N SER A 84 11.46 8.41 12.80
CA SER A 84 10.02 8.46 13.04
C SER A 84 9.57 7.36 13.99
N LEU A 85 8.55 7.64 14.79
CA LEU A 85 7.97 6.66 15.70
C LEU A 85 7.55 5.37 14.96
N ARG A 86 6.98 5.54 13.76
CA ARG A 86 6.56 4.43 12.89
C ARG A 86 7.74 3.51 12.56
N PHE A 87 8.89 4.05 12.12
CA PHE A 87 10.04 3.23 11.78
C PHE A 87 10.74 2.62 12.99
N ARG A 88 10.70 3.28 14.15
CA ARG A 88 11.13 2.65 15.41
C ARG A 88 10.29 1.42 15.76
N HIS A 89 8.96 1.49 15.55
CA HIS A 89 8.09 0.33 15.75
C HIS A 89 8.39 -0.78 14.74
N ILE A 90 8.47 -0.46 13.44
CA ILE A 90 8.70 -1.41 12.36
C ILE A 90 10.01 -2.20 12.55
N ARG A 91 11.09 -1.56 12.99
CA ARG A 91 12.36 -2.24 13.26
C ARG A 91 12.25 -3.37 14.27
N SER A 92 11.39 -3.23 15.27
CA SER A 92 11.22 -4.23 16.35
C SER A 92 10.02 -5.15 16.12
N ARG A 93 9.00 -4.66 15.46
CA ARG A 93 7.70 -5.32 15.21
C ARG A 93 7.23 -4.94 13.81
N PRO A 94 7.66 -5.71 12.79
CA PRO A 94 7.43 -5.34 11.41
C PRO A 94 5.97 -5.51 10.93
N GLN A 95 5.11 -6.10 11.76
CA GLN A 95 3.69 -6.25 11.44
C GLN A 95 3.02 -4.89 11.34
N VAL A 96 2.33 -4.69 10.22
CA VAL A 96 1.63 -3.44 9.89
C VAL A 96 0.28 -3.73 9.26
N THR A 97 -0.60 -2.77 9.39
CA THR A 97 -1.80 -2.67 8.56
C THR A 97 -1.73 -1.34 7.82
N ALA A 98 -2.01 -1.35 6.52
CA ALA A 98 -2.16 -0.14 5.74
C ALA A 98 -3.51 -0.13 5.05
N THR A 99 -4.20 1.01 5.12
CA THR A 99 -5.49 1.21 4.48
C THR A 99 -5.47 2.49 3.65
N HIS A 100 -5.96 2.40 2.42
CA HIS A 100 -6.30 3.52 1.55
C HIS A 100 -7.82 3.60 1.42
N VAL A 101 -8.39 4.73 1.82
CA VAL A 101 -9.83 5.03 1.69
C VAL A 101 -9.95 6.44 1.14
N PRO A 102 -9.97 6.61 -0.19
CA PRO A 102 -10.10 7.95 -0.80
C PRO A 102 -11.52 8.51 -0.67
N ALA A 103 -12.53 7.62 -0.65
CA ALA A 103 -13.94 7.95 -0.52
C ALA A 103 -14.74 6.71 -0.04
N GLU A 104 -16.05 6.82 0.11
CA GLU A 104 -16.93 5.74 0.57
C GLU A 104 -16.99 4.58 -0.44
N GLU A 105 -16.81 4.88 -1.72
CA GLU A 105 -17.00 3.95 -2.83
C GLU A 105 -15.84 2.98 -3.04
N PHE A 106 -14.67 3.26 -2.45
CA PHE A 106 -13.48 2.45 -2.64
C PHE A 106 -12.60 2.39 -1.40
N ALA A 107 -12.13 1.20 -1.07
CA ALA A 107 -11.17 0.99 0.00
C ALA A 107 -10.27 -0.21 -0.27
N VAL A 108 -9.00 -0.09 0.05
CA VAL A 108 -8.05 -1.21 0.06
C VAL A 108 -7.35 -1.27 1.39
N THR A 109 -7.40 -2.45 2.02
CA THR A 109 -6.69 -2.70 3.28
C THR A 109 -5.78 -3.91 3.12
N VAL A 110 -4.53 -3.76 3.55
CA VAL A 110 -3.55 -4.85 3.62
C VAL A 110 -3.10 -5.07 5.06
N HIS A 111 -2.91 -6.33 5.43
CA HIS A 111 -2.25 -6.75 6.66
C HIS A 111 -1.01 -7.55 6.27
N GLY A 112 0.12 -7.28 6.90
CA GLY A 112 1.37 -7.96 6.56
C GLY A 112 2.56 -7.40 7.31
N ARG A 113 3.73 -7.49 6.67
CA ARG A 113 5.01 -7.05 7.23
C ARG A 113 5.62 -5.93 6.39
N ALA A 114 6.10 -4.88 7.06
CA ALA A 114 6.92 -3.86 6.42
C ALA A 114 8.37 -4.37 6.29
N VAL A 115 8.86 -4.48 5.07
CA VAL A 115 10.21 -4.94 4.74
C VAL A 115 11.01 -3.74 4.21
N PRO A 116 12.12 -3.37 4.84
CA PRO A 116 12.97 -2.28 4.36
C PRO A 116 13.49 -2.53 2.94
N ILE A 117 13.51 -1.48 2.15
CA ILE A 117 14.09 -1.50 0.80
C ILE A 117 15.08 -0.33 0.65
N ASP A 118 16.20 -0.58 -0.03
CA ASP A 118 17.12 0.48 -0.44
C ASP A 118 16.73 0.98 -1.84
N VAL A 119 16.18 2.17 -1.91
CA VAL A 119 15.76 2.80 -3.18
C VAL A 119 16.92 3.12 -4.12
N ARG A 120 18.17 3.09 -3.63
CA ARG A 120 19.38 3.32 -4.42
C ARG A 120 19.96 2.03 -5.00
N ALA A 121 19.51 0.88 -4.52
CA ALA A 121 19.95 -0.40 -5.03
C ALA A 121 19.44 -0.63 -6.46
N ALA A 122 20.24 -1.25 -7.30
CA ALA A 122 19.94 -1.43 -8.73
C ALA A 122 18.63 -2.20 -8.97
N GLU A 123 18.34 -3.19 -8.14
CA GLU A 123 17.08 -3.96 -8.18
C GLU A 123 15.83 -3.11 -7.91
N ASN A 124 15.98 -1.96 -7.25
CA ASN A 124 14.89 -1.03 -6.93
C ASN A 124 14.86 0.19 -7.87
N ALA A 125 15.66 0.21 -8.94
CA ALA A 125 15.73 1.33 -9.87
C ALA A 125 14.37 1.73 -10.47
N GLY A 126 13.52 0.76 -10.79
CA GLY A 126 12.15 1.03 -11.29
C GLY A 126 11.26 1.70 -10.26
N PHE A 127 11.35 1.30 -8.99
CA PHE A 127 10.62 1.97 -7.91
C PHE A 127 11.17 3.38 -7.66
N ARG A 128 12.51 3.56 -7.65
CA ARG A 128 13.14 4.87 -7.57
C ARG A 128 12.64 5.81 -8.68
N GLN A 129 12.60 5.33 -9.93
CA GLN A 129 12.09 6.13 -11.04
C GLN A 129 10.61 6.52 -10.83
N THR A 130 9.78 5.59 -10.36
CA THR A 130 8.37 5.86 -10.02
C THR A 130 8.24 6.96 -8.96
N LEU A 131 9.09 6.95 -7.92
CA LEU A 131 9.12 8.00 -6.92
C LEU A 131 9.47 9.35 -7.55
N LEU A 132 10.48 9.42 -8.42
CA LEU A 132 10.88 10.66 -9.09
C LEU A 132 9.77 11.18 -10.01
N ASP A 133 9.13 10.32 -10.78
CA ASP A 133 8.03 10.67 -11.69
C ASP A 133 6.81 11.26 -10.97
N ILE A 134 6.55 10.82 -9.74
CA ILE A 134 5.42 11.29 -8.92
C ILE A 134 5.78 12.58 -8.16
N TYR A 135 6.96 12.62 -7.54
CA TYR A 135 7.27 13.65 -6.57
C TYR A 135 8.06 14.84 -7.11
N VAL A 136 8.90 14.65 -8.13
CA VAL A 136 9.65 15.78 -8.73
C VAL A 136 8.71 16.82 -9.36
N PRO A 137 7.66 16.47 -10.13
CA PRO A 137 6.70 17.45 -10.61
C PRO A 137 5.95 18.21 -9.50
N ARG A 138 5.83 17.62 -8.33
CA ARG A 138 5.09 18.17 -7.19
C ARG A 138 5.94 19.04 -6.27
N TYR A 139 7.21 18.66 -6.05
CA TYR A 139 8.08 19.27 -5.04
C TYR A 139 9.38 19.87 -5.61
N GLY A 140 9.60 19.75 -6.94
CA GLY A 140 10.80 20.26 -7.61
C GLY A 140 11.95 19.26 -7.63
N SER A 141 13.00 19.62 -8.39
CA SER A 141 14.19 18.76 -8.62
C SER A 141 14.98 18.46 -7.35
N GLU A 142 14.87 19.30 -6.33
CA GLU A 142 15.54 19.06 -5.03
C GLU A 142 15.03 17.81 -4.32
N TRP A 143 13.85 17.31 -4.72
CA TRP A 143 13.30 16.10 -4.15
C TRP A 143 14.16 14.85 -4.41
N GLU A 144 14.90 14.81 -5.52
CA GLU A 144 15.86 13.74 -5.76
C GLU A 144 17.00 13.74 -4.74
N GLN A 145 17.53 14.91 -4.40
CA GLN A 145 18.56 15.02 -3.35
C GLN A 145 17.99 14.63 -1.98
N PHE A 146 16.74 14.99 -1.71
CA PHE A 146 16.05 14.55 -0.50
C PHE A 146 15.94 13.02 -0.46
N LEU A 147 15.56 12.37 -1.57
CA LEU A 147 15.47 10.91 -1.67
C LEU A 147 16.83 10.24 -1.38
N ASP A 148 17.93 10.84 -1.82
CA ASP A 148 19.27 10.32 -1.58
C ASP A 148 19.80 10.62 -0.17
N SER A 149 19.26 11.64 0.50
CA SER A 149 19.76 12.11 1.81
C SER A 149 19.28 11.30 3.01
N GLY A 150 18.32 10.35 2.82
CA GLY A 150 18.06 9.39 3.86
C GLY A 150 16.67 9.01 4.30
N PRO A 151 15.55 9.25 3.59
CA PRO A 151 14.31 8.61 3.99
C PRO A 151 14.43 7.08 3.87
N VAL A 152 13.95 6.38 4.88
CA VAL A 152 13.83 4.92 4.82
C VAL A 152 12.53 4.57 4.13
N HIS A 153 12.60 3.64 3.18
CA HIS A 153 11.44 3.10 2.50
C HIS A 153 11.20 1.64 2.90
N VAL A 154 9.95 1.25 2.88
CA VAL A 154 9.53 -0.14 3.09
C VAL A 154 8.53 -0.55 2.02
N ARG A 155 8.54 -1.84 1.70
CA ARG A 155 7.48 -2.54 0.99
C ARG A 155 6.65 -3.31 2.00
N ILE A 156 5.33 -3.32 1.86
CA ILE A 156 4.46 -4.20 2.65
C ILE A 156 4.33 -5.54 1.94
N GLU A 157 4.89 -6.59 2.55
CA GLU A 157 4.62 -7.97 2.15
C GLU A 157 3.30 -8.38 2.79
N ALA A 158 2.24 -8.38 1.98
CA ALA A 158 0.89 -8.59 2.46
C ALA A 158 0.58 -10.08 2.65
N ASP A 159 0.12 -10.44 3.84
CA ASP A 159 -0.43 -11.77 4.16
C ASP A 159 -1.92 -11.82 3.78
N ARG A 160 -2.63 -10.68 3.89
CA ARG A 160 -4.03 -10.51 3.54
C ARG A 160 -4.26 -9.17 2.86
N MET A 161 -5.20 -9.16 1.91
CA MET A 161 -5.65 -7.97 1.22
C MET A 161 -7.15 -8.04 1.00
N PHE A 162 -7.83 -6.96 1.32
CA PHE A 162 -9.25 -6.77 1.06
C PHE A 162 -9.45 -5.49 0.26
N ALA A 163 -10.16 -5.58 -0.82
CA ALA A 163 -10.46 -4.44 -1.69
C ALA A 163 -11.98 -4.35 -1.90
N PHE A 164 -12.53 -3.22 -1.52
CA PHE A 164 -13.93 -2.89 -1.65
C PHE A 164 -14.10 -1.88 -2.79
N ALA A 165 -15.08 -2.10 -3.64
CA ALA A 165 -15.52 -1.12 -4.63
C ALA A 165 -17.06 -1.16 -4.70
N MET A 166 -17.70 -0.01 -4.65
CA MET A 166 -19.13 0.07 -4.91
C MET A 166 -19.40 -0.15 -6.41
N PRO A 167 -20.40 -0.97 -6.77
CA PRO A 167 -20.81 -1.07 -8.17
C PRO A 167 -21.18 0.31 -8.70
N GLN A 168 -20.62 0.66 -9.87
CA GLN A 168 -21.02 1.91 -10.53
C GLN A 168 -22.50 1.83 -10.90
N PRO A 169 -23.30 2.89 -10.65
CA PRO A 169 -24.67 2.92 -11.13
C PRO A 169 -24.67 2.74 -12.64
N SER A 170 -25.44 1.77 -13.12
CA SER A 170 -25.61 1.56 -14.56
C SER A 170 -26.11 2.86 -15.18
N THR A 171 -25.27 3.51 -15.98
CA THR A 171 -25.70 4.61 -16.82
C THR A 171 -26.69 4.03 -17.84
N GLY A 172 -27.99 4.12 -17.49
CA GLY A 172 -29.10 3.79 -18.39
C GLY A 172 -29.25 4.83 -19.49
#